data_d44e5048c23f6c1c45fd3a03d2baba58
#
_entry.id   d44e5048c23f6c1c45fd3a03d2baba58
#
_cell.length_a   1.000
_cell.length_b   1.000
_cell.length_c   1.000
_cell.angle_alpha   90.00
_cell.angle_beta   90.00
_cell.angle_gamma   90.00
#
_symmetry.space_group_name_H-M   'P 1'
#
loop_
_entity.id
_entity.type
_entity.pdbx_description
1 polymer ?
#
loop_
_entity_poly.entity_id
_entity_poly.type
_entity_poly.pdbx_seq_one_letter_code
_entity_poly.pdbx_strand_id
1 'polypeptide(L)'
;SQASELVLFRVLQEALTNAAKHARPTRVEVVLEPLGERGARLVVRDNGRGFAVPEAQGLGGFGLTQMRERVEARGGRFWVVSAPGRGTEVGAEVPY
;
A
#
# COMPACT_ATOMS: atom_id res chain seq x y z
N SER A 1 1.11 -15.96 -9.38
CA SER A 1 2.10 -16.83 -8.75
C SER A 1 2.07 -16.66 -7.24
N GLN A 2 2.62 -17.64 -6.53
CA GLN A 2 2.72 -17.56 -5.07
C GLN A 2 3.56 -16.38 -4.61
N ALA A 3 4.61 -16.07 -5.34
CA ALA A 3 5.47 -14.96 -5.00
C ALA A 3 4.74 -13.62 -5.12
N SER A 4 3.94 -13.44 -6.17
CA SER A 4 3.15 -12.22 -6.35
C SER A 4 2.04 -12.12 -5.30
N GLU A 5 1.38 -13.21 -4.98
CA GLU A 5 0.37 -13.25 -3.92
C GLU A 5 0.96 -12.85 -2.56
N LEU A 6 2.16 -13.35 -2.26
CA LEU A 6 2.82 -13.01 -1.01
C LEU A 6 3.17 -11.53 -0.94
N VAL A 7 3.63 -10.95 -2.04
CA VAL A 7 3.94 -9.52 -2.09
C VAL A 7 2.68 -8.69 -1.83
N LEU A 8 1.55 -9.02 -2.48
CA LEU A 8 0.30 -8.32 -2.24
C LEU A 8 -0.19 -8.48 -0.80
N PHE A 9 -0.06 -9.68 -0.24
CA PHE A 9 -0.43 -9.92 1.14
C PHE A 9 0.39 -9.05 2.11
N ARG A 10 1.69 -8.93 1.86
CA ARG A 10 2.57 -8.08 2.68
C ARG A 10 2.20 -6.61 2.58
N VAL A 11 1.87 -6.13 1.38
CA VAL A 11 1.43 -4.75 1.19
C VAL A 11 0.14 -4.51 1.97
N LEU A 12 -0.82 -5.42 1.85
CA LEU A 12 -2.09 -5.31 2.59
C LEU A 12 -1.84 -5.27 4.09
N GLN A 13 -1.02 -6.17 4.60
CA GLN A 13 -0.72 -6.28 6.02
C GLN A 13 -0.09 -4.99 6.56
N GLU A 14 0.91 -4.46 5.84
CA GLU A 14 1.56 -3.21 6.23
C GLU A 14 0.63 -2.00 6.14
N ALA A 15 -0.18 -1.92 5.08
CA ALA A 15 -1.11 -0.82 4.93
C ALA A 15 -2.16 -0.81 6.05
N LEU A 16 -2.69 -1.98 6.42
CA LEU A 16 -3.65 -2.08 7.51
C LEU A 16 -3.00 -1.76 8.86
N THR A 17 -1.77 -2.21 9.07
CA THR A 17 -1.02 -1.90 10.29
C THR A 17 -0.76 -0.40 10.41
N ASN A 18 -0.37 0.25 9.31
CA ASN A 18 -0.14 1.69 9.31
C ASN A 18 -1.44 2.46 9.58
N ALA A 19 -2.54 2.03 9.01
CA ALA A 19 -3.84 2.65 9.27
C ALA A 19 -4.18 2.56 10.75
N ALA A 20 -4.03 1.38 11.34
CA ALA A 20 -4.35 1.15 12.75
C ALA A 20 -3.45 1.95 13.70
N LYS A 21 -2.16 2.02 13.39
CA LYS A 21 -1.19 2.66 14.29
C LYS A 21 -1.11 4.17 14.14
N HIS A 22 -1.25 4.68 12.93
CA HIS A 22 -0.89 6.06 12.62
C HIS A 22 -2.04 6.92 12.14
N ALA A 23 -3.05 6.34 11.52
CA ALA A 23 -4.08 7.11 10.84
C ALA A 23 -5.37 7.30 11.64
N ARG A 24 -5.65 6.42 12.58
CA ARG A 24 -6.90 6.41 13.36
C ARG A 24 -8.13 6.61 12.47
N PRO A 25 -8.32 5.79 11.45
CA PRO A 25 -9.44 5.96 10.54
C PRO A 25 -10.73 5.46 11.15
N THR A 26 -11.86 5.98 10.66
CA THR A 26 -13.16 5.41 10.94
C THR A 26 -13.57 4.44 9.85
N ARG A 27 -12.86 4.44 8.73
CA ARG A 27 -13.18 3.60 7.59
C ARG A 27 -11.90 3.21 6.83
N VAL A 28 -11.81 1.93 6.50
CA VAL A 28 -10.76 1.40 5.64
C VAL A 28 -11.43 0.60 4.52
N GLU A 29 -11.05 0.88 3.29
CA GLU A 29 -11.54 0.17 2.12
C GLU A 29 -10.39 -0.60 1.48
N VAL A 30 -10.63 -1.87 1.19
CA VAL A 30 -9.66 -2.72 0.50
C VAL A 30 -10.27 -3.19 -0.81
N VAL A 31 -9.58 -2.95 -1.92
CA VAL A 31 -10.01 -3.38 -3.24
C VAL A 31 -8.91 -4.25 -3.84
N LEU A 32 -9.27 -5.45 -4.24
CA LEU A 32 -8.39 -6.36 -4.96
C LEU A 32 -9.08 -6.74 -6.26
N GLU A 33 -8.43 -6.46 -7.39
CA GLU A 33 -9.04 -6.71 -8.69
C GLU A 33 -8.01 -7.22 -9.70
N PRO A 34 -8.43 -8.01 -10.69
CA PRO A 34 -7.53 -8.46 -11.72
C PRO A 34 -7.18 -7.33 -12.69
N LEU A 35 -5.98 -7.41 -13.27
CA LEU A 35 -5.53 -6.54 -14.35
C LEU A 35 -5.54 -7.36 -15.64
N GLY A 36 -6.73 -7.73 -16.11
CA GLY A 36 -6.88 -8.66 -17.21
C GLY A 36 -6.27 -10.00 -16.84
N GLU A 37 -5.46 -10.57 -17.73
CA GLU A 37 -4.78 -11.85 -17.50
C GLU A 37 -3.35 -11.68 -17.02
N ARG A 38 -2.88 -10.45 -16.82
CA ARG A 38 -1.46 -10.17 -16.57
C ARG A 38 -1.09 -10.07 -15.10
N GLY A 39 -2.03 -9.71 -14.27
CA GLY A 39 -1.69 -9.47 -12.87
C GLY A 39 -2.88 -9.07 -12.04
N ALA A 40 -2.60 -8.49 -10.88
CA ALA A 40 -3.61 -8.03 -9.94
C ALA A 40 -3.23 -6.68 -9.36
N ARG A 41 -4.26 -5.91 -8.99
CA ARG A 41 -4.12 -4.62 -8.32
C ARG A 41 -4.75 -4.71 -6.94
N LEU A 42 -4.01 -4.24 -5.95
CA LEU A 42 -4.50 -4.06 -4.59
C LEU A 42 -4.48 -2.57 -4.27
N VAL A 43 -5.58 -2.06 -3.73
CA VAL A 43 -5.66 -0.68 -3.23
C VAL A 43 -6.24 -0.71 -1.83
N VAL A 44 -5.58 -0.02 -0.90
CA VAL A 44 -6.05 0.14 0.47
C VAL A 44 -6.20 1.63 0.72
N ARG A 45 -7.42 2.07 1.03
CA ARG A 45 -7.73 3.47 1.32
C ARG A 45 -8.25 3.60 2.73
N ASP A 46 -7.79 4.62 3.44
CA ASP A 46 -8.39 4.97 4.72
C ASP A 46 -8.73 6.46 4.75
N ASN A 47 -9.64 6.83 5.64
CA ASN A 47 -10.06 8.20 5.84
C ASN A 47 -9.43 8.82 7.11
N GLY A 48 -8.26 8.31 7.49
CA GLY A 48 -7.57 8.76 8.68
C GLY A 48 -6.88 10.11 8.51
N ARG A 49 -5.93 10.39 9.39
CA ARG A 49 -5.27 11.69 9.43
C ARG A 49 -4.29 11.94 8.30
N GLY A 50 -3.87 10.90 7.59
CA GLY A 50 -2.86 11.04 6.53
C GLY A 50 -1.49 11.43 7.06
N PHE A 51 -0.55 11.61 6.15
CA PHE A 51 0.82 12.00 6.48
C PHE A 51 1.51 12.60 5.26
N ALA A 52 2.64 13.27 5.49
CA ALA A 52 3.47 13.80 4.41
C ALA A 52 4.37 12.65 3.90
N VAL A 53 4.12 12.18 2.69
CA VAL A 53 4.80 11.00 2.14
C VAL A 53 6.34 11.12 2.13
N PRO A 54 6.94 12.26 1.69
CA PRO A 54 8.39 12.36 1.71
C PRO A 54 8.99 12.21 3.10
N GLU A 55 8.36 12.76 4.12
CA GLU A 55 8.83 12.64 5.50
C GLU A 55 8.73 11.20 5.99
N ALA A 56 7.62 10.54 5.73
CA ALA A 56 7.41 9.15 6.13
C ALA A 56 8.43 8.22 5.46
N GLN A 57 8.72 8.43 4.19
CA GLN A 57 9.73 7.64 3.47
C GLN A 57 11.12 7.87 4.03
N GLY A 58 11.45 9.12 4.33
CA GLY A 58 12.76 9.47 4.87
C GLY A 58 13.01 8.89 6.25
N LEU A 59 11.96 8.76 7.06
CA LEU A 59 12.08 8.19 8.41
C LEU A 59 11.97 6.68 8.44
N GLY A 60 11.52 6.05 7.34
CA GLY A 60 11.34 4.60 7.30
C GLY A 60 10.26 4.08 8.25
N GLY A 61 9.50 4.97 8.88
CA GLY A 61 8.60 4.60 9.95
C GLY A 61 7.31 3.91 9.53
N PHE A 62 7.03 3.86 8.24
CA PHE A 62 5.79 3.29 7.70
C PHE A 62 6.01 2.06 6.83
N GLY A 63 7.26 1.59 6.70
CA GLY A 63 7.57 0.44 5.85
C GLY A 63 7.37 0.68 4.36
N LEU A 64 7.20 1.93 3.95
CA LEU A 64 6.87 2.26 2.55
C LEU A 64 7.97 1.90 1.57
N THR A 65 9.23 2.16 1.94
CA THR A 65 10.37 1.84 1.09
C THR A 65 10.47 0.33 0.84
N GLN A 66 10.29 -0.46 1.89
CA GLN A 66 10.34 -1.92 1.79
C GLN A 66 9.22 -2.47 0.93
N MET A 67 8.00 -1.93 1.08
CA MET A 67 6.88 -2.34 0.23
C MET A 67 7.17 -2.03 -1.24
N ARG A 68 7.67 -0.83 -1.52
CA ARG A 68 8.01 -0.42 -2.88
C ARG A 68 9.05 -1.35 -3.48
N GLU A 69 10.11 -1.63 -2.73
CA GLU A 69 11.18 -2.51 -3.21
C GLU A 69 10.66 -3.90 -3.56
N ARG A 70 9.80 -4.47 -2.72
CA ARG A 70 9.23 -5.79 -2.95
C ARG A 70 8.34 -5.83 -4.18
N VAL A 71 7.50 -4.81 -4.35
CA VAL A 71 6.60 -4.73 -5.51
C VAL A 71 7.40 -4.54 -6.79
N GLU A 72 8.37 -3.62 -6.78
CA GLU A 72 9.19 -3.34 -7.96
C GLU A 72 10.08 -4.52 -8.33
N ALA A 73 10.55 -5.28 -7.35
CA ALA A 73 11.33 -6.48 -7.60
C ALA A 73 10.52 -7.56 -8.35
N ARG A 74 9.19 -7.50 -8.27
CA ARG A 74 8.31 -8.39 -9.03
C ARG A 74 7.90 -7.82 -10.38
N GLY A 75 8.45 -6.66 -10.76
CA GLY A 75 8.09 -5.98 -11.99
C GLY A 75 6.79 -5.19 -11.88
N GLY A 76 6.36 -4.91 -10.66
CA GLY A 76 5.10 -4.21 -10.43
C GLY A 76 5.24 -2.72 -10.21
N ARG A 77 4.12 -2.08 -9.88
CA ARG A 77 4.03 -0.65 -9.54
C ARG A 77 3.53 -0.50 -8.12
N PHE A 78 4.09 0.47 -7.42
CA PHE A 78 3.68 0.81 -6.06
C PHE A 78 3.47 2.32 -5.95
N TRP A 79 2.40 2.72 -5.24
CA TRP A 79 2.18 4.14 -4.99
C TRP A 79 1.57 4.36 -3.61
N VAL A 80 1.83 5.56 -3.08
CA VAL A 80 1.21 6.04 -1.86
C VAL A 80 0.74 7.47 -2.14
N VAL A 81 -0.53 7.72 -1.87
CA VAL A 81 -1.11 9.06 -1.96
C VAL A 81 -1.63 9.41 -0.58
N SER A 82 -1.04 10.40 0.04
CA SER A 82 -1.43 10.82 1.37
C SER A 82 -1.06 12.28 1.59
N ALA A 83 -1.85 12.96 2.40
CA ALA A 83 -1.53 14.31 2.86
C ALA A 83 -2.17 14.48 4.23
N PRO A 84 -1.60 15.33 5.11
CA PRO A 84 -2.18 15.56 6.43
C PRO A 84 -3.66 15.95 6.33
N GLY A 85 -4.50 15.23 7.07
CA GLY A 85 -5.95 15.46 7.08
C GLY A 85 -6.73 14.88 5.90
N ARG A 86 -6.08 14.18 4.98
CA ARG A 86 -6.70 13.70 3.74
C ARG A 86 -6.82 12.19 3.63
N GLY A 87 -6.42 11.45 4.66
CA GLY A 87 -6.39 10.00 4.57
C GLY A 87 -5.23 9.50 3.72
N THR A 88 -5.23 8.21 3.43
CA THR A 88 -4.11 7.56 2.73
C THR A 88 -4.63 6.53 1.74
N GLU A 89 -4.01 6.49 0.57
CA GLU A 89 -4.20 5.42 -0.39
C GLU A 89 -2.85 4.75 -0.63
N VAL A 90 -2.81 3.43 -0.44
CA VAL A 90 -1.65 2.60 -0.78
C VAL A 90 -2.08 1.66 -1.87
N GLY A 91 -1.32 1.62 -2.96
CA GLY A 91 -1.65 0.76 -4.09
C GLY A 91 -0.45 -0.03 -4.58
N ALA A 92 -0.73 -1.21 -5.10
CA ALA A 92 0.28 -2.08 -5.69
C ALA A 92 -0.33 -2.87 -6.85
N GLU A 93 0.42 -2.95 -7.93
CA GLU A 93 0.09 -3.81 -9.08
C GLU A 93 1.24 -4.77 -9.26
N VAL A 94 0.96 -6.05 -9.37
CA VAL A 94 1.99 -7.08 -9.61
C VAL A 94 1.54 -8.01 -10.71
N PRO A 95 2.49 -8.50 -11.54
CA PRO A 95 2.18 -9.54 -12.52
C PRO A 95 1.97 -10.88 -11.83
N TYR A 96 1.23 -11.74 -12.48
CA TYR A 96 1.02 -13.11 -11.98
C TYR A 96 2.29 -13.94 -11.97
#